data_a35bb5fb16174e590ea1fc4c56bcadb1
#
_entry.id   a35bb5fb16174e590ea1fc4c56bcadb1
#
_cell.length_a   1.000
_cell.length_b   1.000
_cell.length_c   1.000
_cell.angle_alpha   90.00
_cell.angle_beta   90.00
_cell.angle_gamma   90.00
#
_symmetry.space_group_name_H-M   'P 1'
#
loop_
_entity.id
_entity.type
_entity.pdbx_description
1 polymer ?
#
loop_
_entity_poly.entity_id
_entity_poly.type
_entity_poly.pdbx_seq_one_letter_code
_entity_poly.pdbx_strand_id
1 'polypeptide(L)'
;ETPHQGTALFHLPGLFEFYDLYALFLPLYRAHREYFYDWCAIGSIYGAPSDCLWAGGRVEYSDRTPREVLALTREYGISARLTLSNSLLRPEHLTDPDCNALCRLFQEQNDPQNGAIVHAELLTQYLKKNYPSLYLVSSTTKVLTNFNDLQRELARPEFRYVVPDFRLNRAFDRLAALPQSQKDKVEFLCNECCWFGCTERRACYEAVSRKNLGLPGPEHYCSAPGAADGYRFSRAMANPGFIGIRAIRDTYLPRGFTQFKIEGRGLGSALILEFLLHYLTKPEYQLAVREELYLDTMLDLF
;
A
#
# COMPACT_ATOMS: atom_id res chain seq x y z
N GLU A 1 1.25 22.40 -26.73
CA GLU A 1 0.67 22.33 -25.36
C GLU A 1 1.18 21.05 -24.71
N THR A 2 2.04 21.17 -23.71
CA THR A 2 2.42 20.06 -22.85
C THR A 2 1.17 19.61 -22.10
N PRO A 3 0.77 18.32 -22.16
CA PRO A 3 -0.36 17.86 -21.38
C PRO A 3 -0.07 18.13 -19.89
N HIS A 4 -1.06 18.66 -19.17
CA HIS A 4 -1.00 18.76 -17.73
C HIS A 4 -0.72 17.34 -17.17
N GLN A 5 0.51 17.09 -16.78
CA GLN A 5 0.87 15.88 -16.07
C GLN A 5 0.20 15.95 -14.70
N GLY A 6 -0.72 15.04 -14.43
CA GLY A 6 -1.31 14.91 -13.11
C GLY A 6 -0.23 14.62 -12.06
N THR A 7 -0.54 14.86 -10.79
CA THR A 7 0.34 14.50 -9.67
C THR A 7 0.29 13.00 -9.44
N ALA A 8 1.44 12.34 -9.35
CA ALA A 8 1.55 10.96 -8.90
C ALA A 8 1.34 10.88 -7.39
N LEU A 9 0.33 10.15 -6.95
CA LEU A 9 0.02 9.92 -5.54
C LEU A 9 0.54 8.54 -5.13
N PHE A 10 1.47 8.54 -4.18
CA PHE A 10 2.06 7.31 -3.65
C PHE A 10 1.35 6.86 -2.37
N HIS A 11 1.04 5.57 -2.31
CA HIS A 11 0.47 4.90 -1.16
C HIS A 11 1.54 4.03 -0.53
N LEU A 12 2.06 4.48 0.62
CA LEU A 12 3.29 3.96 1.23
C LEU A 12 2.98 2.94 2.32
N PRO A 13 3.79 1.87 2.47
CA PRO A 13 3.58 0.83 3.47
C PRO A 13 4.10 1.23 4.84
N GLY A 14 3.51 0.65 5.91
CA GLY A 14 4.11 0.66 7.24
C GLY A 14 3.61 1.74 8.16
N LEU A 15 2.29 2.01 8.16
CA LEU A 15 1.66 3.00 9.04
C LEU A 15 2.00 2.82 10.53
N PHE A 16 2.00 1.58 11.00
CA PHE A 16 2.38 1.21 12.35
C PHE A 16 3.83 0.71 12.40
N GLU A 17 4.17 -0.15 11.45
CA GLU A 17 5.43 -0.91 11.41
C GLU A 17 6.65 0.00 11.26
N PHE A 18 6.52 1.10 10.52
CA PHE A 18 7.63 2.03 10.23
C PHE A 18 7.33 3.45 10.69
N TYR A 19 6.60 3.58 11.79
CA TYR A 19 6.29 4.87 12.41
C TYR A 19 7.53 5.73 12.61
N ASP A 20 8.58 5.16 13.18
CA ASP A 20 9.81 5.91 13.50
C ASP A 20 10.51 6.45 12.26
N LEU A 21 10.53 5.68 11.17
CA LEU A 21 11.04 6.17 9.88
C LEU A 21 10.21 7.35 9.37
N TYR A 22 8.89 7.27 9.41
CA TYR A 22 8.03 8.36 8.94
C TYR A 22 8.09 9.59 9.86
N ALA A 23 8.28 9.40 11.16
CA ALA A 23 8.48 10.49 12.11
C ALA A 23 9.74 11.33 11.83
N LEU A 24 10.75 10.72 11.20
CA LEU A 24 11.96 11.40 10.71
C LEU A 24 11.80 11.91 9.25
N PHE A 25 11.24 11.09 8.38
CA PHE A 25 11.13 11.41 6.96
C PHE A 25 10.14 12.55 6.67
N LEU A 26 8.98 12.58 7.30
CA LEU A 26 7.94 13.57 6.99
C LEU A 26 8.33 15.02 7.35
N PRO A 27 9.03 15.30 8.48
CA PRO A 27 9.60 16.61 8.73
C PRO A 27 10.59 17.05 7.63
N LEU A 28 11.51 16.16 7.24
CA LEU A 28 12.46 16.40 6.16
C LEU A 28 11.74 16.66 4.83
N TYR A 29 10.76 15.83 4.49
CA TYR A 29 9.96 15.97 3.28
C TYR A 29 9.22 17.32 3.22
N ARG A 30 8.73 17.82 4.36
CA ARG A 30 8.05 19.12 4.45
C ARG A 30 9.05 20.29 4.39
N ALA A 31 10.19 20.18 5.07
CA ALA A 31 11.19 21.25 5.17
C ALA A 31 11.99 21.43 3.86
N HIS A 32 12.24 20.37 3.13
CA HIS A 32 13.11 20.33 1.95
C HIS A 32 12.39 19.80 0.72
N ARG A 33 11.28 20.46 0.35
CA ARG A 33 10.50 20.07 -0.83
C ARG A 33 11.30 20.06 -2.14
N GLU A 34 12.36 20.88 -2.22
CA GLU A 34 13.29 20.95 -3.34
C GLU A 34 14.06 19.64 -3.59
N TYR A 35 14.20 18.77 -2.57
CA TYR A 35 14.83 17.46 -2.69
C TYR A 35 13.98 16.43 -3.43
N PHE A 36 12.68 16.68 -3.48
CA PHE A 36 11.68 15.73 -3.96
C PHE A 36 11.06 16.21 -5.28
N TYR A 37 10.54 15.25 -6.05
CA TYR A 37 9.83 15.59 -7.28
C TYR A 37 8.57 16.41 -6.97
N ASP A 38 8.39 17.53 -7.65
CA ASP A 38 7.22 18.42 -7.50
C ASP A 38 5.92 17.81 -8.05
N TRP A 39 6.04 16.86 -8.98
CA TRP A 39 4.92 16.10 -9.56
C TRP A 39 4.58 14.82 -8.76
N CYS A 40 5.22 14.59 -7.62
CA CYS A 40 4.95 13.48 -6.70
C CYS A 40 4.41 13.99 -5.37
N ALA A 41 3.47 13.24 -4.78
CA ALA A 41 2.98 13.47 -3.44
C ALA A 41 2.67 12.14 -2.72
N ILE A 42 2.59 12.21 -1.39
CA ILE A 42 2.17 11.08 -0.57
C ILE A 42 0.65 11.13 -0.45
N GLY A 43 -0.04 10.16 -1.05
CA GLY A 43 -1.49 10.04 -1.01
C GLY A 43 -1.99 9.40 0.28
N SER A 44 -1.29 8.40 0.77
CA SER A 44 -1.60 7.73 2.04
C SER A 44 -0.42 6.95 2.58
N ILE A 45 -0.50 6.61 3.88
CA ILE A 45 0.33 5.57 4.48
C ILE A 45 -0.62 4.48 5.00
N TYR A 46 -0.31 3.21 4.72
CA TYR A 46 -1.19 2.10 5.05
C TYR A 46 -0.51 1.07 5.95
N GLY A 47 -1.28 0.43 6.79
CA GLY A 47 -0.83 -0.62 7.70
C GLY A 47 -1.93 -1.07 8.65
N ALA A 48 -1.58 -1.94 9.58
CA ALA A 48 -2.47 -2.36 10.66
C ALA A 48 -1.63 -2.71 11.90
N PRO A 49 -2.22 -2.63 13.10
CA PRO A 49 -1.60 -3.19 14.29
C PRO A 49 -1.28 -4.67 14.11
N SER A 50 -0.20 -5.15 14.73
CA SER A 50 0.27 -6.53 14.59
C SER A 50 -0.72 -7.59 15.10
N ASP A 51 -1.62 -7.21 15.99
CA ASP A 51 -2.67 -8.04 16.60
C ASP A 51 -4.06 -7.85 15.99
N CYS A 52 -4.19 -7.09 14.93
CA CYS A 52 -5.49 -6.82 14.28
C CYS A 52 -6.06 -8.07 13.61
N LEU A 53 -7.18 -8.60 14.14
CA LEU A 53 -7.84 -9.81 13.64
C LEU A 53 -8.28 -9.71 12.17
N TRP A 54 -8.70 -8.52 11.72
CA TRP A 54 -9.15 -8.33 10.34
C TRP A 54 -8.01 -8.10 9.36
N ALA A 55 -6.77 -7.97 9.84
CA ALA A 55 -5.61 -7.81 8.96
C ALA A 55 -5.33 -9.10 8.17
N GLY A 56 -4.83 -8.92 6.97
CA GLY A 56 -4.36 -10.01 6.12
C GLY A 56 -3.16 -9.51 5.34
N GLY A 57 -2.05 -10.18 5.43
CA GLY A 57 -0.82 -9.76 4.80
C GLY A 57 0.35 -9.87 5.78
N ARG A 58 1.55 -9.70 5.24
CA ARG A 58 2.77 -9.73 6.02
C ARG A 58 2.91 -8.42 6.78
N VAL A 59 3.19 -8.50 8.07
CA VAL A 59 3.39 -7.35 8.96
C VAL A 59 4.65 -7.54 9.78
N GLU A 60 5.27 -6.44 10.18
CA GLU A 60 6.25 -6.42 11.26
C GLU A 60 5.58 -6.04 12.58
N TYR A 61 6.22 -6.42 13.69
CA TYR A 61 5.76 -6.03 15.00
C TYR A 61 5.87 -4.51 15.18
N SER A 62 4.87 -3.91 15.83
CA SER A 62 4.89 -2.51 16.27
C SER A 62 4.16 -2.39 17.58
N ASP A 63 4.68 -1.56 18.47
CA ASP A 63 4.07 -1.16 19.74
C ASP A 63 3.36 0.20 19.67
N ARG A 64 3.33 0.81 18.46
CA ARG A 64 2.72 2.12 18.25
C ARG A 64 1.20 2.05 18.33
N THR A 65 0.64 3.00 19.05
CA THR A 65 -0.80 3.09 19.25
C THR A 65 -1.50 3.70 18.02
N PRO A 66 -2.78 3.37 17.80
CA PRO A 66 -3.57 4.01 16.74
C PRO A 66 -3.62 5.54 16.82
N ARG A 67 -3.59 6.10 18.05
CA ARG A 67 -3.61 7.56 18.24
C ARG A 67 -2.29 8.21 17.83
N GLU A 68 -1.16 7.59 18.10
CA GLU A 68 0.15 8.09 17.67
C GLU A 68 0.25 8.15 16.15
N VAL A 69 -0.14 7.07 15.46
CA VAL A 69 -0.06 7.03 13.98
C VAL A 69 -1.02 8.02 13.32
N LEU A 70 -2.22 8.21 13.89
CA LEU A 70 -3.17 9.22 13.41
C LEU A 70 -2.70 10.64 13.66
N ALA A 71 -2.08 10.92 14.82
CA ALA A 71 -1.51 12.23 15.12
C ALA A 71 -0.43 12.60 14.08
N LEU A 72 0.47 11.67 13.78
CA LEU A 72 1.51 11.87 12.77
C LEU A 72 0.93 12.13 11.38
N THR A 73 0.05 11.28 10.89
CA THR A 73 -0.51 11.43 9.53
C THR A 73 -1.35 12.70 9.42
N ARG A 74 -2.10 13.05 10.44
CA ARG A 74 -2.88 14.30 10.50
C ARG A 74 -1.99 15.54 10.46
N GLU A 75 -0.89 15.56 11.20
CA GLU A 75 0.06 16.69 11.21
C GLU A 75 0.58 17.02 9.82
N TYR A 76 0.78 16.00 8.97
CA TYR A 76 1.30 16.17 7.62
C TYR A 76 0.21 16.13 6.54
N GLY A 77 -1.07 16.11 6.90
CA GLY A 77 -2.17 16.10 5.95
C GLY A 77 -2.22 14.84 5.08
N ILE A 78 -1.82 13.68 5.62
CA ILE A 78 -1.73 12.42 4.91
C ILE A 78 -2.86 11.50 5.37
N SER A 79 -3.55 10.85 4.40
CA SER A 79 -4.55 9.83 4.69
C SER A 79 -3.90 8.59 5.30
N ALA A 80 -4.47 8.08 6.40
CA ALA A 80 -4.11 6.80 6.98
C ALA A 80 -5.07 5.71 6.51
N ARG A 81 -4.53 4.57 6.06
CA ARG A 81 -5.33 3.43 5.62
C ARG A 81 -5.08 2.22 6.49
N LEU A 82 -6.15 1.66 7.04
CA LEU A 82 -6.10 0.36 7.72
C LEU A 82 -6.04 -0.77 6.69
N THR A 83 -5.15 -1.73 6.89
CA THR A 83 -5.07 -2.93 6.04
C THR A 83 -5.89 -4.05 6.67
N LEU A 84 -7.15 -4.14 6.30
CA LEU A 84 -8.13 -5.10 6.79
C LEU A 84 -8.43 -6.15 5.71
N SER A 85 -7.36 -6.78 5.20
CA SER A 85 -7.41 -7.61 4.00
C SER A 85 -7.46 -9.11 4.28
N ASN A 86 -7.88 -9.54 5.49
CA ASN A 86 -8.10 -10.94 5.77
C ASN A 86 -9.20 -11.51 4.86
N SER A 87 -8.89 -12.58 4.13
CA SER A 87 -9.78 -13.18 3.14
C SER A 87 -10.75 -14.22 3.71
N LEU A 88 -10.55 -14.64 4.96
CA LEU A 88 -11.24 -15.78 5.58
C LEU A 88 -12.17 -15.37 6.73
N LEU A 89 -12.54 -14.09 6.80
CA LEU A 89 -13.43 -13.58 7.84
C LEU A 89 -14.82 -14.24 7.77
N ARG A 90 -15.38 -14.50 8.96
CA ARG A 90 -16.72 -15.02 9.17
C ARG A 90 -17.55 -14.01 9.99
N PRO A 91 -18.89 -14.16 10.07
CA PRO A 91 -19.73 -13.24 10.83
C PRO A 91 -19.31 -13.03 12.28
N GLU A 92 -18.84 -14.07 12.96
CA GLU A 92 -18.36 -13.98 14.34
C GLU A 92 -17.14 -13.06 14.51
N HIS A 93 -16.29 -12.93 13.50
CA HIS A 93 -15.11 -12.05 13.54
C HIS A 93 -15.50 -10.56 13.48
N LEU A 94 -16.69 -10.21 12.98
CA LEU A 94 -17.13 -8.82 12.86
C LEU A 94 -17.45 -8.18 14.22
N THR A 95 -17.60 -8.98 15.26
CA THR A 95 -17.88 -8.51 16.63
C THR A 95 -16.62 -8.21 17.42
N ASP A 96 -15.43 -8.38 16.83
CA ASP A 96 -14.17 -8.10 17.49
C ASP A 96 -14.10 -6.64 18.00
N PRO A 97 -13.93 -6.43 19.32
CA PRO A 97 -14.02 -5.10 19.92
C PRO A 97 -12.88 -4.20 19.51
N ASP A 98 -11.66 -4.74 19.34
CA ASP A 98 -10.46 -3.96 19.05
C ASP A 98 -10.46 -3.48 17.59
N CYS A 99 -10.81 -4.35 16.65
CA CYS A 99 -10.99 -3.96 15.26
C CYS A 99 -12.09 -2.91 15.08
N ASN A 100 -13.21 -3.04 15.80
CA ASN A 100 -14.28 -2.04 15.79
C ASN A 100 -13.85 -0.71 16.41
N ALA A 101 -13.12 -0.74 17.53
CA ALA A 101 -12.58 0.47 18.16
C ALA A 101 -11.60 1.20 17.21
N LEU A 102 -10.75 0.43 16.52
CA LEU A 102 -9.81 0.94 15.54
C LEU A 102 -10.54 1.67 14.39
N CYS A 103 -11.57 1.05 13.82
CA CYS A 103 -12.36 1.66 12.74
C CYS A 103 -13.10 2.91 13.21
N ARG A 104 -13.68 2.91 14.43
CA ARG A 104 -14.31 4.12 15.01
C ARG A 104 -13.33 5.28 15.09
N LEU A 105 -12.13 5.03 15.61
CA LEU A 105 -11.11 6.05 15.75
C LEU A 105 -10.67 6.63 14.39
N PHE A 106 -10.48 5.77 13.38
CA PHE A 106 -10.02 6.20 12.06
C PHE A 106 -11.09 6.96 11.28
N GLN A 107 -12.38 6.64 11.46
CA GLN A 107 -13.45 7.38 10.77
C GLN A 107 -13.74 8.76 11.35
N GLU A 108 -13.31 9.05 12.58
CA GLU A 108 -13.49 10.36 13.22
C GLU A 108 -12.67 11.46 12.53
N GLN A 109 -11.60 11.07 11.83
CA GLN A 109 -10.78 12.00 11.05
C GLN A 109 -11.31 12.08 9.61
N ASN A 110 -11.80 13.27 9.22
CA ASN A 110 -12.38 13.51 7.90
C ASN A 110 -11.51 14.36 6.97
N ASP A 111 -10.46 15.00 7.48
CA ASP A 111 -9.55 15.84 6.71
C ASP A 111 -8.10 15.65 7.17
N PRO A 112 -7.28 14.96 6.38
CA PRO A 112 -7.69 14.14 5.22
C PRO A 112 -8.53 12.92 5.64
N GLN A 113 -9.43 12.48 4.77
CA GLN A 113 -10.25 11.30 5.01
C GLN A 113 -9.38 10.04 5.08
N ASN A 114 -9.59 9.21 6.10
CA ASN A 114 -8.94 7.92 6.25
C ASN A 114 -9.69 6.81 5.49
N GLY A 115 -9.03 5.69 5.26
CA GLY A 115 -9.58 4.58 4.50
C GLY A 115 -9.24 3.21 5.07
N ALA A 116 -9.81 2.19 4.44
CA ALA A 116 -9.52 0.78 4.73
C ALA A 116 -9.31 0.00 3.44
N ILE A 117 -8.29 -0.85 3.43
CA ILE A 117 -8.00 -1.80 2.36
C ILE A 117 -8.65 -3.12 2.75
N VAL A 118 -9.56 -3.63 1.91
CA VAL A 118 -10.39 -4.78 2.25
C VAL A 118 -10.35 -5.86 1.18
N HIS A 119 -10.53 -7.11 1.61
CA HIS A 119 -10.65 -8.29 0.75
C HIS A 119 -12.04 -8.90 0.85
N ALA A 120 -12.44 -9.32 2.06
CA ALA A 120 -13.68 -10.06 2.28
C ALA A 120 -14.92 -9.18 2.00
N GLU A 121 -15.84 -9.68 1.18
CA GLU A 121 -17.08 -8.99 0.88
C GLU A 121 -17.92 -8.75 2.14
N LEU A 122 -17.92 -9.70 3.06
CA LEU A 122 -18.58 -9.58 4.35
C LEU A 122 -18.10 -8.33 5.11
N LEU A 123 -16.78 -8.09 5.16
CA LEU A 123 -16.22 -6.93 5.82
C LEU A 123 -16.49 -5.65 5.03
N THR A 124 -16.45 -5.69 3.71
CA THR A 124 -16.78 -4.55 2.84
C THR A 124 -18.17 -4.02 3.16
N GLN A 125 -19.18 -4.88 3.21
CA GLN A 125 -20.55 -4.49 3.53
C GLN A 125 -20.69 -4.01 4.99
N TYR A 126 -19.99 -4.66 5.91
CA TYR A 126 -19.99 -4.26 7.32
C TYR A 126 -19.42 -2.85 7.52
N LEU A 127 -18.28 -2.53 6.91
CA LEU A 127 -17.66 -1.22 7.02
C LEU A 127 -18.52 -0.13 6.36
N LYS A 128 -19.10 -0.38 5.20
CA LYS A 128 -20.03 0.55 4.55
C LYS A 128 -21.20 0.94 5.46
N LYS A 129 -21.71 -0.02 6.19
CA LYS A 129 -22.87 0.18 7.07
C LYS A 129 -22.48 0.88 8.37
N ASN A 130 -21.38 0.48 9.00
CA ASN A 130 -21.06 0.88 10.37
C ASN A 130 -19.98 2.00 10.43
N TYR A 131 -19.15 2.13 9.40
CA TYR A 131 -18.06 3.11 9.31
C TYR A 131 -18.03 3.82 7.96
N PRO A 132 -19.13 4.49 7.56
CA PRO A 132 -19.32 5.03 6.21
C PRO A 132 -18.36 6.19 5.87
N SER A 133 -17.72 6.80 6.87
CA SER A 133 -16.73 7.85 6.64
C SER A 133 -15.37 7.32 6.19
N LEU A 134 -15.11 6.02 6.32
CA LEU A 134 -13.92 5.39 5.76
C LEU A 134 -14.12 5.12 4.27
N TYR A 135 -13.23 5.63 3.42
CA TYR A 135 -13.24 5.15 2.04
C TYR A 135 -12.61 3.76 1.93
N LEU A 136 -13.05 2.98 0.95
CA LEU A 136 -12.61 1.61 0.79
C LEU A 136 -11.70 1.45 -0.43
N VAL A 137 -10.70 0.58 -0.28
CA VAL A 137 -9.76 0.17 -1.31
C VAL A 137 -9.86 -1.34 -1.50
N SER A 138 -10.08 -1.79 -2.72
CA SER A 138 -10.05 -3.22 -3.04
C SER A 138 -8.63 -3.75 -3.05
N SER A 139 -8.35 -4.74 -2.20
CA SER A 139 -7.01 -5.24 -1.91
C SER A 139 -6.37 -6.00 -3.08
N THR A 140 -5.05 -5.86 -3.23
CA THR A 140 -4.23 -6.71 -4.11
C THR A 140 -4.31 -8.20 -3.77
N THR A 141 -4.67 -8.54 -2.53
CA THR A 141 -4.84 -9.94 -2.09
C THR A 141 -5.97 -10.69 -2.81
N LYS A 142 -6.87 -9.96 -3.47
CA LYS A 142 -7.89 -10.56 -4.35
C LYS A 142 -7.30 -11.19 -5.61
N VAL A 143 -6.05 -10.84 -5.94
CA VAL A 143 -5.31 -11.40 -7.08
C VAL A 143 -6.12 -11.29 -8.38
N LEU A 144 -6.50 -10.07 -8.74
CA LEU A 144 -7.27 -9.75 -9.95
C LEU A 144 -6.36 -9.82 -11.19
N THR A 145 -6.12 -11.02 -11.69
CA THR A 145 -5.27 -11.29 -12.86
C THR A 145 -6.02 -11.23 -14.18
N ASN A 146 -7.34 -11.38 -14.16
CA ASN A 146 -8.20 -11.26 -15.32
C ASN A 146 -8.69 -9.82 -15.46
N PHE A 147 -8.50 -9.24 -16.64
CA PHE A 147 -8.87 -7.84 -16.86
C PHE A 147 -10.38 -7.59 -16.77
N ASN A 148 -11.22 -8.55 -17.13
CA ASN A 148 -12.67 -8.41 -17.00
C ASN A 148 -13.09 -8.40 -15.53
N ASP A 149 -12.40 -9.16 -14.66
CA ASP A 149 -12.62 -9.12 -13.21
C ASP A 149 -12.20 -7.77 -12.65
N LEU A 150 -11.06 -7.23 -13.10
CA LEU A 150 -10.64 -5.88 -12.76
C LEU A 150 -11.67 -4.83 -13.16
N GLN A 151 -12.21 -4.90 -14.38
CA GLN A 151 -13.25 -3.96 -14.83
C GLN A 151 -14.52 -4.04 -13.99
N ARG A 152 -14.95 -5.25 -13.61
CA ARG A 152 -16.11 -5.42 -12.71
C ARG A 152 -15.85 -4.79 -11.34
N GLU A 153 -14.65 -4.97 -10.81
CA GLU A 153 -14.27 -4.37 -9.52
C GLU A 153 -14.18 -2.85 -9.60
N LEU A 154 -13.61 -2.29 -10.69
CA LEU A 154 -13.56 -0.85 -10.94
C LEU A 154 -14.94 -0.21 -11.09
N ALA A 155 -15.92 -0.96 -11.58
CA ALA A 155 -17.30 -0.48 -11.72
C ALA A 155 -18.05 -0.39 -10.37
N ARG A 156 -17.55 -1.02 -9.33
CA ARG A 156 -18.18 -1.01 -8.01
C ARG A 156 -18.06 0.37 -7.34
N PRO A 157 -19.17 0.99 -6.94
CA PRO A 157 -19.16 2.32 -6.33
C PRO A 157 -18.56 2.34 -4.92
N GLU A 158 -18.49 1.17 -4.25
CA GLU A 158 -17.94 1.05 -2.90
C GLU A 158 -16.46 1.40 -2.82
N PHE A 159 -15.71 1.10 -3.88
CA PHE A 159 -14.28 1.28 -3.86
C PHE A 159 -13.87 2.64 -4.46
N ARG A 160 -13.11 3.40 -3.69
CA ARG A 160 -12.40 4.58 -4.19
C ARG A 160 -11.24 4.18 -5.09
N TYR A 161 -10.50 3.14 -4.68
CA TYR A 161 -9.38 2.58 -5.43
C TYR A 161 -9.46 1.06 -5.49
N VAL A 162 -8.88 0.50 -6.55
CA VAL A 162 -8.78 -0.93 -6.78
C VAL A 162 -7.33 -1.25 -7.15
N VAL A 163 -6.72 -2.19 -6.43
CA VAL A 163 -5.36 -2.64 -6.69
C VAL A 163 -5.40 -3.91 -7.56
N PRO A 164 -5.11 -3.82 -8.87
CA PRO A 164 -5.01 -5.00 -9.71
C PRO A 164 -3.81 -5.85 -9.33
N ASP A 165 -3.78 -7.10 -9.77
CA ASP A 165 -2.56 -7.88 -9.69
C ASP A 165 -1.46 -7.23 -10.57
N PHE A 166 -0.23 -7.21 -10.06
CA PHE A 166 0.91 -6.57 -10.72
C PHE A 166 1.19 -7.08 -12.14
N ARG A 167 0.71 -8.27 -12.49
CA ARG A 167 0.80 -8.82 -13.85
C ARG A 167 -0.02 -8.05 -14.88
N LEU A 168 -1.00 -7.27 -14.45
CA LEU A 168 -1.78 -6.38 -15.32
C LEU A 168 -1.16 -4.98 -15.48
N ASN A 169 -0.07 -4.69 -14.80
CA ASN A 169 0.53 -3.34 -14.77
C ASN A 169 0.88 -2.80 -16.17
N ARG A 170 1.15 -3.66 -17.12
CA ARG A 170 1.53 -3.29 -18.51
C ARG A 170 0.50 -3.69 -19.57
N ALA A 171 -0.71 -4.01 -19.19
CA ALA A 171 -1.80 -4.32 -20.12
C ALA A 171 -2.35 -3.04 -20.78
N PHE A 172 -1.46 -2.23 -21.40
CA PHE A 172 -1.76 -0.88 -21.87
C PHE A 172 -2.88 -0.82 -22.91
N ASP A 173 -2.99 -1.79 -23.79
CA ASP A 173 -4.06 -1.84 -24.81
C ASP A 173 -5.45 -1.84 -24.13
N ARG A 174 -5.58 -2.56 -23.05
CA ARG A 174 -6.82 -2.64 -22.27
C ARG A 174 -6.97 -1.50 -21.27
N LEU A 175 -5.90 -1.12 -20.60
CA LEU A 175 -5.88 -0.01 -19.65
C LEU A 175 -6.21 1.33 -20.32
N ALA A 176 -5.72 1.55 -21.54
CA ALA A 176 -6.00 2.76 -22.32
C ALA A 176 -7.50 2.92 -22.63
N ALA A 177 -8.21 1.81 -22.83
CA ALA A 177 -9.63 1.80 -23.15
C ALA A 177 -10.56 2.09 -21.95
N LEU A 178 -10.03 2.12 -20.72
CA LEU A 178 -10.81 2.48 -19.54
C LEU A 178 -11.26 3.94 -19.58
N PRO A 179 -12.51 4.26 -19.20
CA PRO A 179 -12.92 5.64 -19.01
C PRO A 179 -12.12 6.29 -17.87
N GLN A 180 -11.95 7.61 -17.91
CA GLN A 180 -11.13 8.32 -16.92
C GLN A 180 -11.60 8.06 -15.49
N SER A 181 -12.90 8.01 -15.24
CA SER A 181 -13.46 7.68 -13.92
C SER A 181 -13.02 6.31 -13.37
N GLN A 182 -12.68 5.36 -14.23
CA GLN A 182 -12.11 4.09 -13.80
C GLN A 182 -10.58 4.16 -13.71
N LYS A 183 -9.90 4.89 -14.61
CA LYS A 183 -8.45 5.12 -14.51
C LYS A 183 -8.07 5.77 -13.17
N ASP A 184 -8.88 6.72 -12.71
CA ASP A 184 -8.68 7.42 -11.42
C ASP A 184 -8.74 6.46 -10.22
N LYS A 185 -9.36 5.30 -10.39
CA LYS A 185 -9.48 4.27 -9.34
C LYS A 185 -8.38 3.21 -9.38
N VAL A 186 -7.64 3.08 -10.47
CA VAL A 186 -6.57 2.05 -10.59
C VAL A 186 -5.37 2.46 -9.75
N GLU A 187 -5.07 1.66 -8.71
CA GLU A 187 -3.91 1.83 -7.85
C GLU A 187 -2.89 0.73 -8.14
N PHE A 188 -1.84 1.06 -8.89
CA PHE A 188 -0.84 0.09 -9.33
C PHE A 188 0.13 -0.28 -8.22
N LEU A 189 0.33 -1.58 -7.99
CA LEU A 189 1.39 -2.11 -7.15
C LEU A 189 2.71 -2.10 -7.94
N CYS A 190 3.65 -1.21 -7.56
CA CYS A 190 4.79 -0.85 -8.41
C CYS A 190 6.00 -1.78 -8.29
N ASN A 191 6.29 -2.27 -7.07
CA ASN A 191 7.57 -2.89 -6.71
C ASN A 191 7.44 -4.35 -6.23
N GLU A 192 6.46 -5.08 -6.76
CA GLU A 192 6.26 -6.49 -6.41
C GLU A 192 7.47 -7.34 -6.80
N CYS A 193 7.96 -8.15 -5.88
CA CYS A 193 9.06 -9.09 -6.10
C CYS A 193 8.58 -10.53 -6.34
N CYS A 194 7.29 -10.79 -6.21
CA CYS A 194 6.70 -12.09 -6.44
C CYS A 194 6.96 -12.55 -7.89
N TRP A 195 7.24 -13.83 -8.06
CA TRP A 195 7.49 -14.39 -9.38
C TRP A 195 6.32 -14.13 -10.33
N PHE A 196 6.62 -13.58 -11.52
CA PHE A 196 5.59 -13.21 -12.50
C PHE A 196 4.75 -14.41 -12.97
N GLY A 197 5.36 -15.60 -13.02
CA GLY A 197 4.69 -16.87 -13.35
C GLY A 197 3.95 -17.56 -12.19
N CYS A 198 3.88 -16.95 -11.01
CA CYS A 198 3.27 -17.58 -9.84
C CYS A 198 1.76 -17.81 -10.01
N THR A 199 1.31 -19.03 -9.81
CA THR A 199 -0.12 -19.42 -9.83
C THR A 199 -0.71 -19.55 -8.42
N GLU A 200 0.12 -19.46 -7.37
CA GLU A 200 -0.24 -19.76 -5.98
C GLU A 200 -0.40 -18.52 -5.10
N ARG A 201 -0.34 -17.31 -5.68
CA ARG A 201 -0.40 -16.05 -4.93
C ARG A 201 -1.63 -15.95 -4.03
N ARG A 202 -2.80 -16.42 -4.50
CA ARG A 202 -4.03 -16.45 -3.71
C ARG A 202 -3.89 -17.38 -2.50
N ALA A 203 -3.39 -18.58 -2.71
CA ALA A 203 -3.15 -19.56 -1.62
C ALA A 203 -2.15 -19.01 -0.58
N CYS A 204 -1.12 -18.29 -1.02
CA CYS A 204 -0.19 -17.59 -0.13
C CYS A 204 -0.92 -16.61 0.80
N TYR A 205 -1.79 -15.75 0.26
CA TYR A 205 -2.57 -14.80 1.08
C TYR A 205 -3.59 -15.48 1.98
N GLU A 206 -4.22 -16.57 1.54
CA GLU A 206 -5.13 -17.36 2.37
C GLU A 206 -4.39 -18.00 3.55
N ALA A 207 -3.17 -18.51 3.34
CA ALA A 207 -2.36 -19.05 4.43
C ALA A 207 -2.02 -17.97 5.49
N VAL A 208 -1.68 -16.76 5.05
CA VAL A 208 -1.45 -15.64 5.98
C VAL A 208 -2.73 -15.27 6.73
N SER A 209 -3.87 -15.19 6.04
CA SER A 209 -5.17 -14.90 6.64
C SER A 209 -5.55 -15.95 7.69
N ARG A 210 -5.35 -17.22 7.38
CA ARG A 210 -5.62 -18.35 8.30
C ARG A 210 -4.75 -18.25 9.55
N LYS A 211 -3.45 -18.01 9.39
CA LYS A 211 -2.52 -17.84 10.50
C LYS A 211 -2.93 -16.67 11.40
N ASN A 212 -3.34 -15.55 10.81
CA ASN A 212 -3.78 -14.37 11.56
C ASN A 212 -5.05 -14.62 12.39
N LEU A 213 -5.91 -15.53 11.92
CA LEU A 213 -7.11 -15.97 12.66
C LEU A 213 -6.83 -17.11 13.67
N GLY A 214 -5.58 -17.55 13.81
CA GLY A 214 -5.25 -18.70 14.67
C GLY A 214 -5.86 -20.02 14.19
N LEU A 215 -6.25 -20.12 12.93
CA LEU A 215 -6.88 -21.33 12.38
C LEU A 215 -5.82 -22.35 11.98
N PRO A 216 -6.07 -23.67 12.24
CA PRO A 216 -5.17 -24.73 11.80
C PRO A 216 -5.16 -24.84 10.27
N GLY A 217 -4.08 -25.34 9.72
CA GLY A 217 -3.95 -25.62 8.29
C GLY A 217 -2.50 -25.76 7.86
N PRO A 218 -2.26 -26.19 6.62
CA PRO A 218 -0.90 -26.35 6.12
C PRO A 218 -0.20 -25.00 5.99
N GLU A 219 1.09 -25.01 6.27
CA GLU A 219 1.94 -23.87 5.92
C GLU A 219 2.09 -23.78 4.40
N HIS A 220 2.17 -22.56 3.90
CA HIS A 220 2.42 -22.30 2.49
C HIS A 220 3.89 -21.94 2.30
N TYR A 221 4.58 -22.70 1.48
CA TYR A 221 5.96 -22.44 1.09
C TYR A 221 6.00 -21.94 -0.36
N CYS A 222 6.69 -20.84 -0.57
CA CYS A 222 6.86 -20.29 -1.90
C CYS A 222 7.75 -21.18 -2.75
N SER A 223 7.22 -21.68 -3.87
CA SER A 223 7.95 -22.52 -4.84
C SER A 223 8.65 -21.70 -5.94
N ALA A 224 8.61 -20.38 -5.87
CA ALA A 224 9.19 -19.52 -6.88
C ALA A 224 10.73 -19.65 -6.94
N PRO A 225 11.34 -19.53 -8.13
CA PRO A 225 12.79 -19.46 -8.26
C PRO A 225 13.38 -18.37 -7.38
N GLY A 226 14.37 -18.72 -6.55
CA GLY A 226 15.02 -17.80 -5.62
C GLY A 226 14.14 -17.29 -4.46
N ALA A 227 13.10 -18.03 -4.09
CA ALA A 227 12.24 -17.65 -2.95
C ALA A 227 13.02 -17.58 -1.63
N ALA A 228 14.04 -18.42 -1.45
CA ALA A 228 14.88 -18.44 -0.26
C ALA A 228 15.73 -17.16 -0.07
N ASP A 229 15.95 -16.38 -1.14
CA ASP A 229 16.75 -15.14 -1.08
C ASP A 229 15.97 -13.97 -0.47
N GLY A 230 14.67 -14.13 -0.23
CA GLY A 230 13.78 -13.08 0.25
C GLY A 230 13.54 -11.97 -0.78
N TYR A 231 13.00 -10.85 -0.31
CA TYR A 231 12.80 -9.68 -1.14
C TYR A 231 14.14 -9.00 -1.47
N ARG A 232 14.32 -8.65 -2.74
CA ARG A 232 15.41 -7.78 -3.19
C ARG A 232 14.89 -6.74 -4.16
N PHE A 233 15.21 -5.48 -3.93
CA PHE A 233 14.73 -4.39 -4.79
C PHE A 233 15.24 -4.53 -6.23
N SER A 234 16.50 -4.97 -6.41
CA SER A 234 17.04 -5.28 -7.74
C SER A 234 16.26 -6.36 -8.50
N ARG A 235 15.74 -7.37 -7.77
CA ARG A 235 14.86 -8.39 -8.36
C ARG A 235 13.49 -7.81 -8.73
N ALA A 236 12.92 -6.97 -7.86
CA ALA A 236 11.68 -6.28 -8.16
C ALA A 236 11.82 -5.41 -9.42
N MET A 237 12.94 -4.69 -9.56
CA MET A 237 13.24 -3.88 -10.76
C MET A 237 13.34 -4.72 -12.04
N ALA A 238 13.76 -5.97 -11.94
CA ALA A 238 13.84 -6.91 -13.07
C ALA A 238 12.49 -7.60 -13.37
N ASN A 239 11.48 -7.44 -12.51
CA ASN A 239 10.17 -8.04 -12.70
C ASN A 239 9.45 -7.39 -13.88
N PRO A 240 8.82 -8.18 -14.79
CA PRO A 240 8.07 -7.62 -15.92
C PRO A 240 6.94 -6.66 -15.52
N GLY A 241 6.39 -6.80 -14.31
CA GLY A 241 5.35 -5.92 -13.78
C GLY A 241 5.88 -4.68 -13.04
N PHE A 242 7.20 -4.50 -12.92
CA PHE A 242 7.77 -3.37 -12.21
C PHE A 242 7.43 -2.02 -12.85
N ILE A 243 7.07 -1.05 -12.01
CA ILE A 243 6.81 0.33 -12.42
C ILE A 243 7.78 1.23 -11.65
N GLY A 244 8.83 1.70 -12.32
CA GLY A 244 9.78 2.66 -11.76
C GLY A 244 9.34 4.10 -11.98
N ILE A 245 10.03 5.04 -11.31
CA ILE A 245 9.68 6.46 -11.33
C ILE A 245 9.63 7.08 -12.73
N ARG A 246 10.55 6.67 -13.62
CA ARG A 246 10.54 7.14 -15.01
C ARG A 246 9.31 6.67 -15.78
N ALA A 247 8.92 5.40 -15.60
CA ALA A 247 7.72 4.87 -16.22
C ALA A 247 6.46 5.60 -15.74
N ILE A 248 6.38 5.92 -14.44
CA ILE A 248 5.28 6.71 -13.90
C ILE A 248 5.16 8.04 -14.64
N ARG A 249 6.24 8.81 -14.71
CA ARG A 249 6.26 10.12 -15.37
C ARG A 249 5.97 10.03 -16.87
N ASP A 250 6.64 9.12 -17.57
CA ASP A 250 6.69 9.12 -19.03
C ASP A 250 5.60 8.25 -19.67
N THR A 251 4.98 7.35 -18.88
CA THR A 251 4.01 6.37 -19.42
C THR A 251 2.65 6.42 -18.73
N TYR A 252 2.61 6.38 -17.41
CA TYR A 252 1.33 6.26 -16.68
C TYR A 252 0.61 7.58 -16.51
N LEU A 253 1.28 8.64 -16.05
CA LEU A 253 0.69 9.97 -15.93
C LEU A 253 0.11 10.50 -17.24
N PRO A 254 0.83 10.41 -18.40
CA PRO A 254 0.27 10.85 -19.68
C PRO A 254 -0.95 10.05 -20.13
N ARG A 255 -1.15 8.83 -19.58
CA ARG A 255 -2.32 7.99 -19.85
C ARG A 255 -3.49 8.20 -18.88
N GLY A 256 -3.34 9.15 -17.93
CA GLY A 256 -4.36 9.50 -16.97
C GLY A 256 -4.39 8.63 -15.71
N PHE A 257 -3.32 7.91 -15.37
CA PHE A 257 -3.19 7.12 -14.14
C PHE A 257 -2.36 7.88 -13.12
N THR A 258 -2.86 8.01 -11.89
CA THR A 258 -2.25 8.85 -10.84
C THR A 258 -2.00 8.12 -9.52
N GLN A 259 -2.46 6.88 -9.34
CA GLN A 259 -2.40 6.18 -8.06
C GLN A 259 -1.38 5.04 -8.10
N PHE A 260 -0.39 5.08 -7.21
CA PHE A 260 0.75 4.15 -7.19
C PHE A 260 1.00 3.65 -5.77
N LYS A 261 0.93 2.32 -5.61
CA LYS A 261 1.14 1.65 -4.33
C LYS A 261 2.54 1.06 -4.27
N ILE A 262 3.20 1.27 -3.15
CA ILE A 262 4.48 0.68 -2.84
C ILE A 262 4.25 -0.41 -1.79
N GLU A 263 4.71 -1.64 -2.04
CA GLU A 263 4.67 -2.69 -1.04
C GLU A 263 5.84 -2.59 -0.08
N GLY A 264 5.76 -3.27 1.07
CA GLY A 264 6.92 -3.37 1.93
C GLY A 264 6.66 -3.52 3.41
N ARG A 265 5.43 -3.76 3.86
CA ARG A 265 5.08 -3.84 5.30
C ARG A 265 5.92 -4.82 6.11
N GLY A 266 6.47 -5.87 5.51
CA GLY A 266 7.32 -6.87 6.15
C GLY A 266 8.77 -6.86 5.65
N LEU A 267 9.28 -5.72 5.15
CA LEU A 267 10.60 -5.66 4.51
C LEU A 267 11.68 -4.92 5.31
N GLY A 268 11.31 -4.28 6.41
CA GLY A 268 12.21 -3.48 7.22
C GLY A 268 12.39 -2.03 6.73
N SER A 269 12.68 -1.14 7.66
CA SER A 269 12.78 0.31 7.43
C SER A 269 13.85 0.70 6.41
N ALA A 270 14.95 -0.06 6.32
CA ALA A 270 16.03 0.21 5.37
C ALA A 270 15.56 0.09 3.92
N LEU A 271 14.76 -0.93 3.58
CA LEU A 271 14.18 -1.08 2.24
C LEU A 271 13.11 -0.02 1.97
N ILE A 272 12.30 0.32 2.96
CA ILE A 272 11.31 1.40 2.81
C ILE A 272 12.03 2.72 2.49
N LEU A 273 13.12 3.03 3.16
CA LEU A 273 13.93 4.20 2.84
C LEU A 273 14.40 4.17 1.38
N GLU A 274 14.93 3.05 0.88
CA GLU A 274 15.33 2.93 -0.52
C GLU A 274 14.16 3.15 -1.49
N PHE A 275 12.92 2.75 -1.13
CA PHE A 275 11.74 3.06 -1.93
C PHE A 275 11.40 4.55 -1.92
N LEU A 276 11.49 5.23 -0.77
CA LEU A 276 11.29 6.68 -0.66
C LEU A 276 12.32 7.44 -1.50
N LEU A 277 13.57 6.96 -1.52
CA LEU A 277 14.63 7.53 -2.37
C LEU A 277 14.32 7.32 -3.86
N HIS A 278 13.90 6.12 -4.24
CA HIS A 278 13.64 5.80 -5.65
C HIS A 278 12.42 6.54 -6.22
N TYR A 279 11.31 6.59 -5.46
CA TYR A 279 10.01 7.08 -5.96
C TYR A 279 9.75 8.56 -5.69
N LEU A 280 10.34 9.14 -4.66
CA LEU A 280 10.03 10.51 -4.26
C LEU A 280 11.21 11.47 -4.43
N THR A 281 12.44 10.98 -4.28
CA THR A 281 13.63 11.83 -4.15
C THR A 281 14.35 11.99 -5.48
N LYS A 282 14.67 13.24 -5.84
CA LYS A 282 15.49 13.52 -7.02
C LYS A 282 16.88 12.89 -6.86
N PRO A 283 17.48 12.34 -7.94
CA PRO A 283 18.74 11.60 -7.85
C PRO A 283 19.88 12.37 -7.16
N GLU A 284 19.99 13.67 -7.43
CA GLU A 284 21.03 14.55 -6.89
C GLU A 284 20.93 14.76 -5.37
N TYR A 285 19.76 14.51 -4.77
CA TYR A 285 19.51 14.67 -3.34
C TYR A 285 19.40 13.35 -2.57
N GLN A 286 19.48 12.21 -3.23
CA GLN A 286 19.33 10.91 -2.57
C GLN A 286 20.35 10.67 -1.47
N LEU A 287 21.61 11.10 -1.70
CA LEU A 287 22.66 11.00 -0.68
C LEU A 287 22.34 11.88 0.53
N ALA A 288 21.96 13.13 0.31
CA ALA A 288 21.63 14.05 1.40
C ALA A 288 20.43 13.53 2.23
N VAL A 289 19.37 13.06 1.59
CA VAL A 289 18.20 12.48 2.30
C VAL A 289 18.62 11.24 3.10
N ARG A 290 19.46 10.38 2.54
CA ARG A 290 19.94 9.18 3.24
C ARG A 290 20.80 9.55 4.45
N GLU A 291 21.70 10.51 4.32
CA GLU A 291 22.55 10.98 5.42
C GLU A 291 21.75 11.58 6.56
N GLU A 292 20.78 12.45 6.27
CA GLU A 292 19.89 13.06 7.27
C GLU A 292 19.15 12.00 8.08
N LEU A 293 18.58 10.99 7.40
CA LEU A 293 17.82 9.95 8.09
C LEU A 293 18.70 8.94 8.82
N TYR A 294 19.87 8.57 8.29
CA TYR A 294 20.78 7.64 8.95
C TYR A 294 21.51 8.28 10.11
N LEU A 295 21.93 9.52 10.00
CA LEU A 295 22.64 10.19 11.10
C LEU A 295 21.72 10.35 12.30
N ASP A 296 20.46 10.70 12.08
CA ASP A 296 19.48 10.84 13.17
C ASP A 296 19.15 9.49 13.85
N THR A 297 19.16 8.38 13.09
CA THR A 297 18.89 7.05 13.66
C THR A 297 20.12 6.36 14.22
N MET A 298 21.32 6.61 13.65
CA MET A 298 22.55 5.96 14.09
C MET A 298 23.22 6.64 15.29
N LEU A 299 22.97 7.93 15.50
CA LEU A 299 23.44 8.63 16.69
C LEU A 299 22.81 8.11 17.97
N ASP A 300 21.60 7.54 17.87
CA ASP A 300 20.93 6.86 18.99
C ASP A 300 21.42 5.41 19.23
N LEU A 301 22.26 4.86 18.33
CA LEU A 301 22.81 3.50 18.42
C LEU A 301 24.23 3.46 19.01
N PHE A 302 24.86 4.58 19.25
CA PHE A 302 26.17 4.74 19.87
C PHE A 302 26.12 5.62 21.12
#